data_c124e0ecbf7880b907dbf5acb96cbd69
#
_entry.id   c124e0ecbf7880b907dbf5acb96cbd69
#
_cell.length_a   1.000
_cell.length_b   1.000
_cell.length_c   1.000
_cell.angle_alpha   90.00
_cell.angle_beta   90.00
_cell.angle_gamma   90.00
#
_symmetry.space_group_name_H-M   'P 1'
#
loop_
_entity.id
_entity.type
_entity.pdbx_description
1 polymer ?
#
loop_
_entity_poly.entity_id
_entity_poly.type
_entity_poly.pdbx_seq_one_letter_code
_entity_poly.pdbx_strand_id
1 'polypeptide(L)'
;DETINNRLRGVSRRESFEIILEKYDGTMSEEEKERYTTEKNEIYKELLKNMSPADLAPEVKATMDELRKRGLKLAIGSSSKNAGFILGQLGLGDYFDAVSDGNQITRSKPDPEVFLLAAKLIGEKPEDCLVVEDARAGLAAAKAGGMTGAGIGDAADCELADYHLRTFQDLLTATHLSACN
;
A
#
# COMPACT_ATOMS: atom_id res chain seq x y z
N ASP A 1 -20.21 7.16 -3.06
CA ASP A 1 -19.78 8.17 -4.03
C ASP A 1 -18.26 8.07 -4.18
N GLU A 2 -17.74 8.34 -5.35
CA GLU A 2 -16.34 8.12 -5.73
C GLU A 2 -15.36 8.95 -4.87
N THR A 3 -15.76 10.16 -4.48
CA THR A 3 -14.96 11.03 -3.62
C THR A 3 -14.70 10.39 -2.25
N ILE A 4 -15.73 9.77 -1.66
CA ILE A 4 -15.59 9.05 -0.40
C ILE A 4 -14.71 7.82 -0.60
N ASN A 5 -14.95 7.04 -1.68
CA ASN A 5 -14.20 5.83 -1.96
C ASN A 5 -12.69 6.09 -2.07
N ASN A 6 -12.31 7.18 -2.73
CA ASN A 6 -10.89 7.58 -2.85
C ASN A 6 -10.25 7.92 -1.49
N ARG A 7 -11.02 8.50 -0.56
CA ARG A 7 -10.55 8.79 0.81
C ARG A 7 -10.37 7.54 1.68
N LEU A 8 -11.04 6.42 1.34
CA LEU A 8 -10.93 5.15 2.06
C LEU A 8 -9.66 4.37 1.74
N ARG A 9 -8.94 4.75 0.67
CA ARG A 9 -7.74 4.04 0.21
C ARG A 9 -6.51 4.45 1.01
N GLY A 10 -5.67 3.48 1.32
CA GLY A 10 -4.38 3.69 2.00
C GLY A 10 -4.47 3.97 3.50
N VAL A 11 -5.67 4.19 4.05
CA VAL A 11 -5.89 4.45 5.48
C VAL A 11 -6.24 3.17 6.25
N SER A 12 -6.22 3.25 7.59
CA SER A 12 -6.60 2.12 8.44
C SER A 12 -8.10 1.81 8.37
N ARG A 13 -8.47 0.60 8.80
CA ARG A 13 -9.87 0.18 8.90
C ARG A 13 -10.71 1.15 9.73
N ARG A 14 -10.18 1.61 10.87
CA ARG A 14 -10.88 2.54 11.76
C ARG A 14 -11.09 3.88 11.09
N GLU A 15 -10.06 4.45 10.49
CA GLU A 15 -10.15 5.72 9.76
C GLU A 15 -11.14 5.62 8.58
N SER A 16 -11.10 4.52 7.82
CA SER A 16 -12.09 4.27 6.76
C SER A 16 -13.50 4.28 7.30
N PHE A 17 -13.74 3.71 8.48
CA PHE A 17 -15.06 3.68 9.10
C PHE A 17 -15.50 5.06 9.57
N GLU A 18 -14.61 5.86 10.18
CA GLU A 18 -14.92 7.25 10.57
C GLU A 18 -15.26 8.11 9.35
N ILE A 19 -14.57 7.95 8.22
CA ILE A 19 -14.88 8.65 6.97
C ILE A 19 -16.29 8.28 6.47
N ILE A 20 -16.69 7.01 6.59
CA ILE A 20 -18.04 6.57 6.23
C ILE A 20 -19.08 7.22 7.14
N LEU A 21 -18.77 7.35 8.43
CA LEU A 21 -19.67 7.93 9.42
C LEU A 21 -19.84 9.45 9.33
N GLU A 22 -18.98 10.17 8.59
CA GLU A 22 -19.12 11.63 8.40
C GLU A 22 -20.50 12.06 7.86
N LYS A 23 -21.19 11.18 7.13
CA LYS A 23 -22.54 11.41 6.60
C LYS A 23 -23.64 10.68 7.40
N TYR A 24 -23.30 10.13 8.55
CA TYR A 24 -24.26 9.45 9.39
C TYR A 24 -24.86 10.42 10.39
N ASP A 25 -26.18 10.63 10.33
CA ASP A 25 -26.89 11.61 11.19
C ASP A 25 -27.14 11.11 12.62
N GLY A 26 -26.74 9.88 12.92
CA GLY A 26 -26.88 9.26 14.24
C GLY A 26 -25.58 9.34 15.07
N THR A 27 -25.69 8.99 16.35
CA THR A 27 -24.54 8.74 17.22
C THR A 27 -24.28 7.26 17.31
N MET A 28 -23.01 6.86 17.26
CA MET A 28 -22.57 5.48 17.38
C MET A 28 -21.54 5.37 18.49
N SER A 29 -21.75 4.45 19.43
CA SER A 29 -20.80 4.21 20.51
C SER A 29 -19.51 3.56 19.97
N GLU A 30 -18.42 3.68 20.72
CA GLU A 30 -17.14 3.04 20.35
C GLU A 30 -17.28 1.51 20.26
N GLU A 31 -18.12 0.92 21.12
CA GLU A 31 -18.42 -0.51 21.10
C GLU A 31 -19.15 -0.93 19.81
N GLU A 32 -20.10 -0.13 19.35
CA GLU A 32 -20.80 -0.36 18.07
C GLU A 32 -19.85 -0.20 16.89
N LYS A 33 -18.99 0.80 16.89
CA LYS A 33 -17.97 1.00 15.85
C LYS A 33 -17.02 -0.20 15.77
N GLU A 34 -16.54 -0.69 16.91
CA GLU A 34 -15.67 -1.86 16.98
C GLU A 34 -16.38 -3.11 16.45
N ARG A 35 -17.63 -3.32 16.81
CA ARG A 35 -18.44 -4.44 16.31
C ARG A 35 -18.57 -4.40 14.78
N TYR A 36 -18.96 -3.28 14.21
CA TYR A 36 -19.12 -3.15 12.75
C TYR A 36 -17.81 -3.27 12.00
N THR A 37 -16.74 -2.69 12.52
CA THR A 37 -15.41 -2.82 11.88
C THR A 37 -14.89 -4.24 11.94
N THR A 38 -15.18 -4.98 13.01
CA THR A 38 -14.84 -6.39 13.15
C THR A 38 -15.65 -7.25 12.19
N GLU A 39 -16.98 -7.09 12.15
CA GLU A 39 -17.86 -7.81 11.24
C GLU A 39 -17.47 -7.60 9.77
N LYS A 40 -17.25 -6.33 9.38
CA LYS A 40 -16.74 -6.00 8.04
C LYS A 40 -15.44 -6.72 7.72
N ASN A 41 -14.52 -6.80 8.68
CA ASN A 41 -13.25 -7.49 8.48
C ASN A 41 -13.41 -9.00 8.32
N GLU A 42 -14.29 -9.63 9.07
CA GLU A 42 -14.53 -11.08 8.91
C GLU A 42 -15.13 -11.38 7.53
N ILE A 43 -16.12 -10.59 7.07
CA ILE A 43 -16.64 -10.69 5.70
C ILE A 43 -15.51 -10.48 4.67
N TYR A 44 -14.66 -9.49 4.87
CA TYR A 44 -13.53 -9.23 3.97
C TYR A 44 -12.55 -10.41 3.93
N LYS A 45 -12.22 -11.01 5.06
CA LYS A 45 -11.36 -12.21 5.11
C LYS A 45 -11.95 -13.38 4.34
N GLU A 46 -13.28 -13.62 4.48
CA GLU A 46 -13.95 -14.67 3.71
C GLU A 46 -13.83 -14.42 2.19
N LEU A 47 -14.00 -13.17 1.75
CA LEU A 47 -13.82 -12.81 0.34
C LEU A 47 -12.39 -13.04 -0.12
N LEU A 48 -11.40 -12.70 0.70
CA LEU A 48 -9.98 -12.90 0.40
C LEU A 48 -9.60 -14.37 0.21
N LYS A 49 -10.33 -15.32 0.79
CA LYS A 49 -10.10 -16.76 0.57
C LYS A 49 -10.34 -17.19 -0.89
N ASN A 50 -11.08 -16.40 -1.66
CA ASN A 50 -11.30 -16.67 -3.08
C ASN A 50 -10.13 -16.21 -3.95
N MET A 51 -9.18 -15.45 -3.39
CA MET A 51 -7.98 -15.05 -4.11
C MET A 51 -7.04 -16.24 -4.34
N SER A 52 -6.32 -16.16 -5.43
CA SER A 52 -5.39 -17.20 -5.87
C SER A 52 -4.19 -16.55 -6.61
N PRO A 53 -3.12 -17.30 -6.91
CA PRO A 53 -2.02 -16.78 -7.74
C PRO A 53 -2.46 -16.29 -9.13
N ALA A 54 -3.63 -16.71 -9.64
CA ALA A 54 -4.16 -16.25 -10.91
C ALA A 54 -4.65 -14.79 -10.87
N ASP A 55 -4.87 -14.23 -9.69
CA ASP A 55 -5.24 -12.83 -9.50
C ASP A 55 -4.03 -11.88 -9.57
N LEU A 56 -2.81 -12.42 -9.57
CA LEU A 56 -1.59 -11.66 -9.83
C LEU A 56 -1.37 -11.55 -11.33
N ALA A 57 -1.45 -10.33 -11.86
CA ALA A 57 -1.20 -10.09 -13.28
C ALA A 57 0.23 -10.52 -13.67
N PRO A 58 0.42 -11.31 -14.74
CA PRO A 58 1.72 -11.83 -15.14
C PRO A 58 2.78 -10.74 -15.38
N GLU A 59 2.38 -9.59 -15.93
CA GLU A 59 3.28 -8.46 -16.18
C GLU A 59 3.78 -7.82 -14.87
N VAL A 60 2.97 -7.82 -13.81
CA VAL A 60 3.39 -7.33 -12.48
C VAL A 60 4.47 -8.26 -11.91
N LYS A 61 4.23 -9.57 -11.97
CA LYS A 61 5.22 -10.56 -11.52
C LYS A 61 6.53 -10.47 -12.32
N ALA A 62 6.44 -10.38 -13.64
CA ALA A 62 7.61 -10.26 -14.52
C ALA A 62 8.41 -8.97 -14.24
N THR A 63 7.73 -7.86 -13.99
CA THR A 63 8.37 -6.58 -13.64
C THR A 63 9.10 -6.69 -12.31
N MET A 64 8.47 -7.25 -11.28
CA MET A 64 9.11 -7.46 -9.97
C MET A 64 10.33 -8.39 -10.07
N ASP A 65 10.25 -9.47 -10.87
CA ASP A 65 11.38 -10.37 -11.10
C ASP A 65 12.55 -9.67 -11.79
N GLU A 66 12.26 -8.78 -12.74
CA GLU A 66 13.28 -7.99 -13.42
C GLU A 66 13.95 -6.98 -12.47
N LEU A 67 13.17 -6.30 -11.61
CA LEU A 67 13.73 -5.41 -10.58
C LEU A 67 14.67 -6.16 -9.63
N ARG A 68 14.31 -7.37 -9.20
CA ARG A 68 15.19 -8.22 -8.41
C ARG A 68 16.48 -8.61 -9.15
N LYS A 69 16.41 -8.94 -10.43
CA LYS A 69 17.60 -9.22 -11.26
C LYS A 69 18.55 -8.03 -11.35
N ARG A 70 18.01 -6.80 -11.28
CA ARG A 70 18.80 -5.57 -11.21
C ARG A 70 19.40 -5.30 -9.83
N GLY A 71 19.18 -6.19 -8.86
CA GLY A 71 19.72 -6.08 -7.50
C GLY A 71 18.88 -5.22 -6.56
N LEU A 72 17.68 -4.81 -6.96
CA LEU A 72 16.79 -4.04 -6.09
C LEU A 72 16.12 -4.94 -5.05
N LYS A 73 16.04 -4.45 -3.82
CA LYS A 73 15.24 -5.07 -2.76
C LYS A 73 13.78 -4.64 -2.91
N LEU A 74 12.87 -5.56 -2.68
CA LEU A 74 11.42 -5.34 -2.79
C LEU A 74 10.76 -5.52 -1.43
N ALA A 75 10.03 -4.53 -0.97
CA ALA A 75 9.30 -4.59 0.29
C ALA A 75 7.85 -4.15 0.12
N ILE A 76 6.99 -4.59 1.02
CA ILE A 76 5.60 -4.15 1.13
C ILE A 76 5.47 -3.18 2.30
N GLY A 77 4.79 -2.05 2.07
CA GLY A 77 4.32 -1.12 3.09
C GLY A 77 2.80 -0.96 3.01
N SER A 78 2.06 -1.63 3.88
CA SER A 78 0.59 -1.68 3.85
C SER A 78 -0.02 -1.24 5.18
N SER A 79 -1.06 -0.41 5.14
CA SER A 79 -1.86 -0.10 6.34
C SER A 79 -2.82 -1.24 6.74
N SER A 80 -2.96 -2.25 5.90
CA SER A 80 -3.84 -3.40 6.15
C SER A 80 -3.20 -4.41 7.09
N LYS A 81 -3.97 -4.87 8.08
CA LYS A 81 -3.58 -6.00 8.94
C LYS A 81 -3.67 -7.36 8.23
N ASN A 82 -4.22 -7.40 7.03
CA ASN A 82 -4.40 -8.63 6.25
C ASN A 82 -3.34 -8.78 5.14
N ALA A 83 -2.31 -7.94 5.09
CA ALA A 83 -1.31 -7.94 4.02
C ALA A 83 -0.64 -9.31 3.85
N GLY A 84 -0.17 -9.91 4.94
CA GLY A 84 0.45 -11.24 4.89
C GLY A 84 -0.49 -12.33 4.36
N PHE A 85 -1.78 -12.29 4.74
CA PHE A 85 -2.77 -13.23 4.22
C PHE A 85 -2.98 -13.06 2.71
N ILE A 86 -3.11 -11.82 2.23
CA ILE A 86 -3.26 -11.50 0.80
C ILE A 86 -2.04 -12.00 0.00
N LEU A 87 -0.83 -11.72 0.49
CA LEU A 87 0.40 -12.19 -0.15
C LEU A 87 0.46 -13.72 -0.23
N GLY A 88 0.03 -14.40 0.83
CA GLY A 88 -0.07 -15.87 0.84
C GLY A 88 -1.02 -16.40 -0.23
N GLN A 89 -2.21 -15.82 -0.37
CA GLN A 89 -3.19 -16.19 -1.40
C GLN A 89 -2.67 -15.97 -2.82
N LEU A 90 -1.89 -14.89 -3.03
CA LEU A 90 -1.27 -14.60 -4.33
C LEU A 90 -0.02 -15.45 -4.63
N GLY A 91 0.40 -16.33 -3.71
CA GLY A 91 1.63 -17.11 -3.86
C GLY A 91 2.91 -16.29 -3.67
N LEU A 92 2.82 -15.15 -2.97
CA LEU A 92 3.91 -14.21 -2.72
C LEU A 92 4.34 -14.17 -1.25
N GLY A 93 4.00 -15.18 -0.43
CA GLY A 93 4.25 -15.18 1.02
C GLY A 93 5.70 -14.90 1.41
N ASP A 94 6.65 -15.51 0.70
CA ASP A 94 8.11 -15.35 0.93
C ASP A 94 8.80 -14.59 -0.21
N TYR A 95 8.04 -13.88 -1.04
CA TYR A 95 8.60 -13.23 -2.22
C TYR A 95 9.34 -11.93 -1.89
N PHE A 96 8.86 -11.14 -0.94
CA PHE A 96 9.40 -9.83 -0.58
C PHE A 96 10.49 -9.94 0.47
N ASP A 97 11.47 -9.02 0.42
CA ASP A 97 12.57 -8.95 1.39
C ASP A 97 12.08 -8.50 2.77
N ALA A 98 10.98 -7.73 2.81
CA ALA A 98 10.27 -7.39 4.04
C ALA A 98 8.81 -7.05 3.77
N VAL A 99 7.98 -7.22 4.80
CA VAL A 99 6.59 -6.77 4.84
C VAL A 99 6.39 -5.96 6.11
N SER A 100 6.06 -4.68 5.95
CA SER A 100 5.57 -3.79 7.00
C SER A 100 4.07 -3.65 6.81
N ASP A 101 3.29 -3.98 7.85
CA ASP A 101 1.84 -3.98 7.76
C ASP A 101 1.14 -3.33 8.97
N GLY A 102 -0.19 -3.26 8.92
CA GLY A 102 -1.02 -2.64 9.94
C GLY A 102 -0.95 -3.29 11.34
N ASN A 103 -0.28 -4.44 11.49
CA ASN A 103 -0.05 -5.05 12.81
C ASN A 103 1.21 -4.50 13.49
N GLN A 104 2.10 -3.86 12.75
CA GLN A 104 3.42 -3.41 13.20
C GLN A 104 3.50 -1.88 13.36
N ILE A 105 2.49 -1.14 12.90
CA ILE A 105 2.45 0.32 12.93
C ILE A 105 1.35 0.82 13.87
N THR A 106 1.51 2.04 14.33
CA THR A 106 0.54 2.75 15.18
C THR A 106 -0.23 3.82 14.40
N ARG A 107 0.35 4.36 13.33
CA ARG A 107 -0.23 5.41 12.51
C ARG A 107 -0.27 4.95 11.05
N SER A 108 -1.44 5.15 10.43
CA SER A 108 -1.62 4.83 9.02
C SER A 108 -1.24 6.00 8.12
N LYS A 109 -1.13 5.72 6.82
CA LYS A 109 -0.96 6.75 5.78
C LYS A 109 -2.03 7.85 5.96
N PRO A 110 -1.68 9.14 5.89
CA PRO A 110 -0.46 9.69 5.30
C PRO A 110 0.77 9.79 6.23
N ASP A 111 0.74 9.20 7.43
CA ASP A 111 1.94 9.09 8.25
C ASP A 111 2.97 8.14 7.58
N PRO A 112 4.27 8.48 7.57
CA PRO A 112 5.30 7.70 6.89
C PRO A 112 5.69 6.40 7.62
N GLU A 113 5.16 6.11 8.80
CA GLU A 113 5.61 5.03 9.69
C GLU A 113 5.75 3.69 8.95
N VAL A 114 4.76 3.32 8.13
CA VAL A 114 4.77 2.03 7.42
C VAL A 114 5.91 1.91 6.41
N PHE A 115 6.25 2.98 5.71
CA PHE A 115 7.33 2.97 4.72
C PHE A 115 8.69 3.09 5.37
N LEU A 116 8.82 3.91 6.42
CA LEU A 116 10.06 4.00 7.22
C LEU A 116 10.39 2.66 7.87
N LEU A 117 9.38 1.93 8.35
CA LEU A 117 9.58 0.59 8.88
C LEU A 117 10.01 -0.40 7.78
N ALA A 118 9.37 -0.36 6.60
CA ALA A 118 9.74 -1.20 5.46
C ALA A 118 11.21 -0.96 5.05
N ALA A 119 11.62 0.30 4.88
CA ALA A 119 13.01 0.67 4.56
C ALA A 119 14.00 0.16 5.61
N LYS A 120 13.68 0.36 6.90
CA LYS A 120 14.50 -0.16 8.01
C LYS A 120 14.66 -1.68 7.96
N LEU A 121 13.58 -2.42 7.68
CA LEU A 121 13.60 -3.88 7.64
C LEU A 121 14.48 -4.43 6.51
N ILE A 122 14.53 -3.74 5.37
CA ILE A 122 15.42 -4.12 4.25
C ILE A 122 16.82 -3.50 4.36
N GLY A 123 17.08 -2.67 5.38
CA GLY A 123 18.38 -2.04 5.62
C GLY A 123 18.74 -0.96 4.60
N GLU A 124 17.74 -0.24 4.08
CA GLU A 124 17.93 0.87 3.15
C GLU A 124 17.56 2.21 3.80
N LYS A 125 18.17 3.30 3.29
CA LYS A 125 17.80 4.65 3.72
C LYS A 125 16.55 5.12 2.98
N PRO A 126 15.71 5.96 3.63
CA PRO A 126 14.52 6.50 2.98
C PRO A 126 14.80 7.19 1.63
N GLU A 127 15.87 7.99 1.56
CA GLU A 127 16.27 8.71 0.33
C GLU A 127 16.62 7.78 -0.84
N ASP A 128 16.97 6.52 -0.57
CA ASP A 128 17.31 5.50 -1.55
C ASP A 128 16.11 4.61 -1.92
N CYS A 129 14.92 4.92 -1.38
CA CYS A 129 13.70 4.14 -1.58
C CYS A 129 12.73 4.82 -2.56
N LEU A 130 12.16 4.01 -3.46
CA LEU A 130 11.04 4.37 -4.33
C LEU A 130 9.78 3.67 -3.83
N VAL A 131 8.76 4.45 -3.51
CA VAL A 131 7.43 3.96 -3.11
C VAL A 131 6.50 4.01 -4.31
N VAL A 132 5.86 2.88 -4.63
CA VAL A 132 4.83 2.78 -5.67
C VAL A 132 3.46 2.75 -5.00
N GLU A 133 2.58 3.66 -5.36
CA GLU A 133 1.30 3.85 -4.70
C GLU A 133 0.17 4.22 -5.67
N ASP A 134 -1.03 3.72 -5.36
CA ASP A 134 -2.27 4.00 -6.08
C ASP A 134 -3.18 5.01 -5.36
N ALA A 135 -2.77 5.45 -4.17
CA ALA A 135 -3.52 6.37 -3.33
C ALA A 135 -2.71 7.63 -2.98
N ARG A 136 -3.38 8.80 -3.02
CA ARG A 136 -2.79 10.07 -2.60
C ARG A 136 -2.19 10.03 -1.19
N ALA A 137 -2.87 9.36 -0.25
CA ALA A 137 -2.38 9.23 1.13
C ALA A 137 -1.04 8.49 1.20
N GLY A 138 -0.81 7.50 0.33
CA GLY A 138 0.45 6.78 0.27
C GLY A 138 1.57 7.63 -0.32
N LEU A 139 1.31 8.41 -1.37
CA LEU A 139 2.30 9.36 -1.90
C LEU A 139 2.66 10.44 -0.89
N ALA A 140 1.67 10.94 -0.13
CA ALA A 140 1.91 11.88 0.96
C ALA A 140 2.80 11.26 2.06
N ALA A 141 2.56 9.98 2.40
CA ALA A 141 3.38 9.25 3.36
C ALA A 141 4.83 9.04 2.85
N ALA A 142 5.00 8.68 1.57
CA ALA A 142 6.32 8.55 0.96
C ALA A 142 7.10 9.87 1.06
N LYS A 143 6.47 10.97 0.66
CA LYS A 143 7.07 12.31 0.72
C LYS A 143 7.41 12.76 2.14
N ALA A 144 6.51 12.52 3.10
CA ALA A 144 6.75 12.80 4.52
C ALA A 144 7.90 11.96 5.09
N GLY A 145 8.14 10.76 4.56
CA GLY A 145 9.25 9.88 4.91
C GLY A 145 10.56 10.19 4.19
N GLY A 146 10.62 11.19 3.31
CA GLY A 146 11.81 11.53 2.54
C GLY A 146 12.12 10.53 1.42
N MET A 147 11.10 9.82 0.93
CA MET A 147 11.20 8.82 -0.13
C MET A 147 10.69 9.38 -1.46
N THR A 148 11.20 8.84 -2.56
CA THR A 148 10.67 9.11 -3.90
C THR A 148 9.33 8.41 -4.09
N GLY A 149 8.33 9.08 -4.66
CA GLY A 149 6.99 8.56 -4.90
C GLY A 149 6.70 8.31 -6.37
N ALA A 150 6.20 7.12 -6.72
CA ALA A 150 5.69 6.80 -8.04
C ALA A 150 4.19 6.52 -7.95
N GLY A 151 3.38 7.36 -8.59
CA GLY A 151 1.93 7.22 -8.65
C GLY A 151 1.51 6.29 -9.79
N ILE A 152 0.59 5.36 -9.48
CA ILE A 152 -0.01 4.44 -10.44
C ILE A 152 -1.53 4.39 -10.26
N GLY A 153 -2.26 3.95 -11.27
CA GLY A 153 -3.72 3.83 -11.19
C GLY A 153 -4.38 5.17 -10.87
N ASP A 154 -5.15 5.25 -9.78
CA ASP A 154 -5.85 6.48 -9.40
C ASP A 154 -4.90 7.60 -8.94
N ALA A 155 -3.68 7.26 -8.54
CA ALA A 155 -2.65 8.23 -8.17
C ALA A 155 -1.66 8.54 -9.32
N ALA A 156 -1.89 8.00 -10.53
CA ALA A 156 -0.98 8.20 -11.66
C ALA A 156 -0.78 9.67 -12.03
N ASP A 157 -1.78 10.51 -11.87
CA ASP A 157 -1.73 11.95 -12.16
C ASP A 157 -1.69 12.82 -10.87
N CYS A 158 -1.37 12.21 -9.71
CA CYS A 158 -1.27 12.92 -8.45
C CYS A 158 -0.04 13.85 -8.43
N GLU A 159 -0.24 15.10 -8.04
CA GLU A 159 0.82 16.13 -7.98
C GLU A 159 1.90 15.82 -6.93
N LEU A 160 1.68 14.86 -6.04
CA LEU A 160 2.66 14.41 -5.05
C LEU A 160 3.63 13.36 -5.61
N ALA A 161 3.34 12.80 -6.80
CA ALA A 161 4.20 11.81 -7.42
C ALA A 161 5.41 12.46 -8.10
N ASP A 162 6.58 11.87 -7.91
CA ASP A 162 7.81 12.23 -8.64
C ASP A 162 7.85 11.50 -10.00
N TYR A 163 7.24 10.31 -10.07
CA TYR A 163 7.06 9.52 -11.29
C TYR A 163 5.59 9.18 -11.50
N HIS A 164 5.13 9.30 -12.75
CA HIS A 164 3.76 9.04 -13.17
C HIS A 164 3.72 7.77 -14.02
N LEU A 165 3.27 6.65 -13.42
CA LEU A 165 3.26 5.35 -14.09
C LEU A 165 1.89 5.10 -14.74
N ARG A 166 1.89 4.74 -16.02
CA ARG A 166 0.68 4.29 -16.74
C ARG A 166 0.48 2.78 -16.60
N THR A 167 1.58 2.05 -16.51
CA THR A 167 1.62 0.61 -16.28
C THR A 167 2.63 0.30 -15.17
N PHE A 168 2.51 -0.87 -14.55
CA PHE A 168 3.50 -1.29 -13.55
C PHE A 168 4.89 -1.50 -14.17
N GLN A 169 4.94 -1.86 -15.46
CA GLN A 169 6.19 -2.05 -16.21
C GLN A 169 7.01 -0.76 -16.37
N ASP A 170 6.39 0.42 -16.31
CA ASP A 170 7.09 1.71 -16.41
C ASP A 170 8.12 1.90 -15.27
N LEU A 171 7.99 1.14 -14.17
CA LEU A 171 9.00 1.07 -13.11
C LEU A 171 10.39 0.68 -13.62
N LEU A 172 10.46 -0.14 -14.65
CA LEU A 172 11.74 -0.56 -15.23
C LEU A 172 12.51 0.62 -15.85
N THR A 173 11.79 1.66 -16.30
CA THR A 173 12.39 2.90 -16.80
C THR A 173 12.69 3.86 -15.65
N ALA A 174 11.77 4.04 -14.71
CA ALA A 174 11.95 4.92 -13.56
C ALA A 174 13.17 4.52 -12.71
N THR A 175 13.39 3.24 -12.49
CA THR A 175 14.54 2.72 -11.73
C THR A 175 15.89 2.78 -12.47
N HIS A 176 15.90 2.98 -13.79
CA HIS A 176 17.14 3.24 -14.52
C HIS A 176 17.66 4.67 -14.32
N LEU A 177 16.77 5.64 -14.13
CA LEU A 177 17.13 7.05 -13.96
C LEU A 177 17.76 7.32 -12.58
N SER A 178 17.44 6.52 -11.58
CA SER A 178 17.99 6.64 -10.22
C SER A 178 19.41 6.08 -10.08
N ALA A 179 19.85 5.20 -10.97
CA ALA A 179 21.17 4.56 -10.92
C ALA A 179 22.29 5.39 -11.59
N CYS A 180 21.97 6.53 -12.21
CA CYS A 180 22.91 7.37 -12.98
C CYS A 180 23.24 8.71 -12.32
N ASN A 181 22.88 8.96 -11.05
CA ASN A 181 23.19 10.20 -10.32
C ASN A 181 24.21 9.96 -9.20
#